data_cbf6ae276e72379d425ac449b88ac51d
#
_entry.id   cbf6ae276e72379d425ac449b88ac51d
#
_cell.length_a   1.000
_cell.length_b   1.000
_cell.length_c   1.000
_cell.angle_alpha   90.00
_cell.angle_beta   90.00
_cell.angle_gamma   90.00
#
_symmetry.space_group_name_H-M   'P 1'
#
loop_
_entity.id
_entity.type
_entity.pdbx_description
1 polymer ?
#
loop_
_entity_poly.entity_id
_entity_poly.type
_entity_poly.pdbx_seq_one_letter_code
_entity_poly.pdbx_strand_id
1 'polypeptide(L)'
;MRIRRAKANELKGAGSLEDVAKGAVALHKKVLHGNNGIKGKDISKMFDPFFVGGIDLDVPLEQALDSFGALRGKCAHSTFIGVSEEINCYEIREQVNCLLSHLRRFDSRFNDYAL
;
A
#
# COMPACT_ATOMS: atom_id res chain seq x y z
N MET A 1 0.93 16.30 5.94
CA MET A 1 1.17 15.67 4.64
C MET A 1 2.65 15.78 4.27
N ARG A 2 3.33 14.66 4.12
CA ARG A 2 4.75 14.63 3.80
C ARG A 2 4.91 14.58 2.27
N ILE A 3 5.17 15.72 1.66
CA ILE A 3 5.44 15.79 0.22
C ILE A 3 6.93 15.53 0.02
N ARG A 4 7.30 14.51 -0.78
CA ARG A 4 8.70 14.26 -1.13
C ARG A 4 9.28 15.46 -1.89
N ARG A 5 10.55 15.79 -1.64
CA ARG A 5 11.24 16.97 -2.23
C ARG A 5 11.08 17.07 -3.76
N ALA A 6 11.13 15.95 -4.47
CA ALA A 6 10.96 15.94 -5.93
C ALA A 6 9.56 16.39 -6.37
N LYS A 7 8.52 15.98 -5.62
CA LYS A 7 7.13 16.36 -5.89
C LYS A 7 6.82 17.77 -5.41
N ALA A 8 7.48 18.24 -4.37
CA ALA A 8 7.35 19.63 -3.92
C ALA A 8 7.84 20.63 -4.98
N ASN A 9 8.82 20.25 -5.80
CA ASN A 9 9.29 21.09 -6.89
C ASN A 9 8.27 21.23 -8.02
N GLU A 10 7.47 20.22 -8.28
CA GLU A 10 6.37 20.29 -9.27
C GLU A 10 5.23 21.24 -8.81
N LEU A 11 5.09 21.44 -7.52
CA LEU A 11 4.07 22.33 -6.95
C LEU A 11 4.52 23.77 -6.77
N LYS A 12 5.81 24.06 -6.97
CA LYS A 12 6.37 25.43 -6.80
C LYS A 12 5.79 26.48 -7.74
N GLY A 13 5.16 26.08 -8.85
CA GLY A 13 4.48 26.98 -9.78
C GLY A 13 3.01 27.21 -9.45
N ALA A 14 2.47 26.61 -8.39
CA ALA A 14 1.10 26.77 -8.00
C ALA A 14 0.87 28.14 -7.36
N GLY A 15 -0.09 28.93 -7.88
CA GLY A 15 -0.35 30.31 -7.43
C GLY A 15 -1.19 30.42 -6.16
N SER A 16 -1.85 29.35 -5.71
CA SER A 16 -2.77 29.37 -4.56
C SER A 16 -2.72 28.07 -3.77
N LEU A 17 -3.24 28.12 -2.53
CA LEU A 17 -3.39 26.93 -1.69
C LEU A 17 -4.30 25.89 -2.35
N GLU A 18 -5.34 26.32 -3.05
CA GLU A 18 -6.25 25.45 -3.80
C GLU A 18 -5.51 24.72 -4.94
N ASP A 19 -4.64 25.43 -5.68
CA ASP A 19 -3.83 24.85 -6.75
C ASP A 19 -2.83 23.82 -6.19
N VAL A 20 -2.22 24.10 -5.04
CA VAL A 20 -1.34 23.16 -4.34
C VAL A 20 -2.11 21.91 -3.93
N ALA A 21 -3.31 22.06 -3.38
CA ALA A 21 -4.15 20.94 -2.98
C ALA A 21 -4.57 20.08 -4.18
N LYS A 22 -5.01 20.71 -5.29
CA LYS A 22 -5.32 19.99 -6.54
C LYS A 22 -4.13 19.26 -7.11
N GLY A 23 -2.96 19.86 -7.09
CA GLY A 23 -1.72 19.24 -7.54
C GLY A 23 -1.33 18.03 -6.67
N ALA A 24 -1.47 18.15 -5.36
CA ALA A 24 -1.20 17.06 -4.43
C ALA A 24 -2.15 15.87 -4.64
N VAL A 25 -3.44 16.13 -4.84
CA VAL A 25 -4.44 15.10 -5.15
C VAL A 25 -4.14 14.42 -6.49
N ALA A 26 -3.79 15.17 -7.52
CA ALA A 26 -3.44 14.62 -8.83
C ALA A 26 -2.21 13.70 -8.75
N LEU A 27 -1.16 14.12 -8.03
CA LEU A 27 0.02 13.30 -7.80
C LEU A 27 -0.29 12.02 -7.03
N HIS A 28 -1.15 12.11 -6.02
CA HIS A 28 -1.57 10.94 -5.25
C HIS A 28 -2.38 9.95 -6.08
N LYS A 29 -3.33 10.43 -6.88
CA LYS A 29 -4.07 9.60 -7.84
C LYS A 29 -3.12 8.87 -8.80
N LYS A 30 -2.09 9.53 -9.28
CA LYS A 30 -1.09 8.93 -10.16
C LYS A 30 -0.34 7.78 -9.46
N VAL A 31 0.00 7.94 -8.19
CA VAL A 31 0.62 6.88 -7.39
C VAL A 31 -0.33 5.70 -7.21
N LEU A 32 -1.61 5.94 -6.90
CA LEU A 32 -2.62 4.89 -6.74
C LEU A 32 -2.84 4.12 -8.04
N HIS A 33 -2.99 4.81 -9.15
CA HIS A 33 -3.19 4.17 -10.47
C HIS A 33 -1.95 3.38 -10.93
N GLY A 34 -0.76 3.80 -10.56
CA GLY A 34 0.49 3.11 -10.89
C GLY A 34 0.80 1.90 -10.00
N ASN A 35 0.00 1.65 -8.96
CA ASN A 35 0.25 0.54 -8.06
C ASN A 35 -0.32 -0.77 -8.61
N ASN A 36 0.55 -1.76 -8.78
CA ASN A 36 0.18 -3.12 -9.21
C ASN A 36 0.53 -4.19 -8.16
N GLY A 37 1.12 -3.80 -7.06
CA GLY A 37 1.62 -4.70 -6.02
C GLY A 37 0.83 -4.62 -4.72
N ILE A 38 0.96 -5.66 -3.91
CA ILE A 38 0.35 -5.75 -2.58
C ILE A 38 1.37 -5.96 -1.47
N LYS A 39 2.66 -5.99 -1.78
CA LYS A 39 3.72 -6.07 -0.77
C LYS A 39 3.77 -4.78 0.07
N GLY A 40 4.36 -4.89 1.25
CA GLY A 40 4.47 -3.76 2.18
C GLY A 40 5.03 -2.49 1.53
N LYS A 41 6.05 -2.61 0.70
CA LYS A 41 6.63 -1.48 -0.06
C LYS A 41 5.64 -0.81 -1.01
N ASP A 42 4.75 -1.59 -1.63
CA ASP A 42 3.77 -1.08 -2.60
C ASP A 42 2.66 -0.32 -1.86
N ILE A 43 2.18 -0.90 -0.77
CA ILE A 43 1.17 -0.29 0.10
C ILE A 43 1.73 0.97 0.78
N SER A 44 2.96 0.93 1.27
CA SER A 44 3.62 2.10 1.86
C SER A 44 3.69 3.28 0.89
N LYS A 45 3.96 3.03 -0.39
CA LYS A 45 3.95 4.09 -1.41
C LYS A 45 2.59 4.78 -1.54
N MET A 46 1.51 4.02 -1.48
CA MET A 46 0.16 4.58 -1.57
C MET A 46 -0.20 5.47 -0.38
N PHE A 47 0.30 5.12 0.81
CA PHE A 47 0.02 5.84 2.05
C PHE A 47 1.09 6.85 2.44
N ASP A 48 2.21 6.90 1.74
CA ASP A 48 3.35 7.78 2.04
C ASP A 48 2.96 9.26 2.32
N PRO A 49 2.03 9.87 1.56
CA PRO A 49 1.57 11.23 1.86
C PRO A 49 0.83 11.38 3.18
N PHE A 50 0.28 10.30 3.71
CA PHE A 50 -0.52 10.28 4.94
C PHE A 50 0.26 9.84 6.17
N PHE A 51 1.49 9.36 6.01
CA PHE A 51 2.33 8.91 7.12
C PHE A 51 2.96 10.11 7.84
N VAL A 52 2.10 10.86 8.52
CA VAL A 52 2.46 12.00 9.33
C VAL A 52 2.11 11.68 10.79
N GLY A 53 2.96 12.05 11.74
CA GLY A 53 2.68 11.84 13.15
C GLY A 53 2.81 10.40 13.64
N GLY A 54 3.58 9.56 12.95
CA GLY A 54 3.90 8.20 13.38
C GLY A 54 2.92 7.11 12.95
N ILE A 55 2.01 7.42 12.02
CA ILE A 55 1.22 6.38 11.37
C ILE A 55 2.05 5.83 10.20
N ASP A 56 2.49 4.61 10.37
CA ASP A 56 3.23 3.85 9.38
C ASP A 56 2.71 2.41 9.39
N LEU A 57 3.06 1.63 8.38
CA LEU A 57 2.79 0.20 8.41
C LEU A 57 3.58 -0.41 9.56
N ASP A 58 2.90 -1.11 10.45
CA ASP A 58 3.60 -1.87 11.48
C ASP A 58 4.29 -3.11 10.87
N VAL A 59 5.34 -3.58 11.54
CA VAL A 59 6.13 -4.72 11.06
C VAL A 59 5.28 -5.98 10.81
N PRO A 60 4.34 -6.36 11.70
CA PRO A 60 3.47 -7.51 11.44
C PRO A 60 2.62 -7.37 10.17
N LEU A 61 2.05 -6.19 9.90
CA LEU A 61 1.29 -5.94 8.68
C LEU A 61 2.19 -6.02 7.44
N GLU A 62 3.35 -5.39 7.48
CA GLU A 62 4.30 -5.42 6.39
C GLU A 62 4.74 -6.84 6.04
N GLN A 63 5.06 -7.65 7.06
CA GLN A 63 5.41 -9.06 6.89
C GLN A 63 4.26 -9.88 6.31
N ALA A 64 3.03 -9.65 6.77
CA ALA A 64 1.84 -10.34 6.24
C ALA A 64 1.57 -9.98 4.77
N LEU A 65 1.73 -8.72 4.41
CA LEU A 65 1.61 -8.25 3.02
C LEU A 65 2.70 -8.86 2.12
N ASP A 66 3.93 -8.89 2.59
CA ASP A 66 5.05 -9.46 1.84
C ASP A 66 4.87 -10.97 1.61
N SER A 67 4.45 -11.70 2.63
CA SER A 67 4.18 -13.13 2.56
C SER A 67 3.04 -13.44 1.59
N PHE A 68 1.95 -12.71 1.69
CA PHE A 68 0.80 -12.88 0.78
C PHE A 68 1.14 -12.48 -0.65
N GLY A 69 1.89 -11.40 -0.84
CA GLY A 69 2.35 -10.96 -2.15
C GLY A 69 3.28 -11.98 -2.82
N ALA A 70 4.16 -12.61 -2.05
CA ALA A 70 5.02 -13.69 -2.52
C ALA A 70 4.22 -14.93 -2.94
N LEU A 71 3.23 -15.32 -2.13
CA LEU A 71 2.34 -16.45 -2.44
C LEU A 71 1.54 -16.19 -3.72
N ARG A 72 0.97 -15.01 -3.85
CA ARG A 72 0.25 -14.60 -5.07
C ARG A 72 1.13 -14.66 -6.31
N GLY A 73 2.36 -14.14 -6.21
CA GLY A 73 3.33 -14.19 -7.30
C GLY A 73 3.71 -15.60 -7.70
N LYS A 74 3.91 -16.47 -6.72
CA LYS A 74 4.21 -17.89 -6.93
C LYS A 74 3.06 -18.62 -7.63
N CYS A 75 1.82 -18.42 -7.20
CA CYS A 75 0.64 -19.02 -7.85
C CYS A 75 0.49 -18.54 -9.29
N ALA A 76 0.66 -17.26 -9.55
CA ALA A 76 0.60 -16.72 -10.91
C ALA A 76 1.69 -17.28 -11.81
N HIS A 77 2.92 -17.39 -11.30
CA HIS A 77 4.06 -17.94 -12.03
C HIS A 77 3.89 -19.44 -12.32
N SER A 78 3.46 -20.22 -11.34
CA SER A 78 3.17 -21.65 -11.51
C SER A 78 2.11 -21.92 -12.55
N THR A 79 1.04 -21.14 -12.58
CA THR A 79 -0.02 -21.24 -13.59
C THR A 79 0.53 -20.94 -14.98
N PHE A 80 1.37 -19.94 -15.11
CA PHE A 80 1.93 -19.51 -16.39
C PHE A 80 2.87 -20.53 -17.03
N ILE A 81 3.73 -21.17 -16.24
CA ILE A 81 4.72 -22.15 -16.72
C ILE A 81 4.23 -23.60 -16.66
N GLY A 82 2.98 -23.86 -16.27
CA GLY A 82 2.40 -25.18 -16.18
C GLY A 82 2.95 -26.06 -15.05
N VAL A 83 3.68 -25.48 -14.12
CA VAL A 83 4.12 -26.19 -12.92
C VAL A 83 2.99 -26.18 -11.91
N SER A 84 2.37 -27.32 -11.67
CA SER A 84 1.35 -27.47 -10.61
C SER A 84 2.04 -27.63 -9.27
N GLU A 85 2.20 -26.55 -8.53
CA GLU A 85 2.40 -26.66 -7.07
C GLU A 85 1.05 -26.92 -6.42
N GLU A 86 1.00 -27.86 -5.49
CA GLU A 86 -0.19 -28.07 -4.67
C GLU A 86 -0.50 -26.80 -3.91
N ILE A 87 -1.64 -26.20 -4.24
CA ILE A 87 -2.16 -25.04 -3.50
C ILE A 87 -2.91 -25.59 -2.29
N ASN A 88 -2.38 -25.37 -1.10
CA ASN A 88 -3.06 -25.72 0.13
C ASN A 88 -4.07 -24.62 0.47
N CYS A 89 -5.34 -24.88 0.22
CA CYS A 89 -6.42 -23.93 0.49
C CYS A 89 -6.52 -23.53 1.97
N TYR A 90 -6.16 -24.42 2.88
CA TYR A 90 -6.15 -24.12 4.31
C TYR A 90 -5.08 -23.08 4.64
N GLU A 91 -3.87 -23.24 4.15
CA GLU A 91 -2.78 -22.27 4.35
C GLU A 91 -3.12 -20.90 3.78
N ILE A 92 -3.72 -20.85 2.59
CA ILE A 92 -4.18 -19.60 1.97
C ILE A 92 -5.21 -18.93 2.85
N ARG A 93 -6.19 -19.68 3.35
CA ARG A 93 -7.23 -19.18 4.24
C ARG A 93 -6.62 -18.58 5.51
N GLU A 94 -5.68 -19.26 6.12
CA GLU A 94 -4.98 -18.76 7.32
C GLU A 94 -4.20 -17.48 7.04
N GLN A 95 -3.50 -17.41 5.93
CA GLN A 95 -2.78 -16.20 5.53
C GLN A 95 -3.73 -15.02 5.26
N VAL A 96 -4.83 -15.26 4.59
CA VAL A 96 -5.87 -14.22 4.34
C VAL A 96 -6.47 -13.74 5.65
N ASN A 97 -6.82 -14.63 6.57
CA ASN A 97 -7.38 -14.26 7.87
C ASN A 97 -6.38 -13.45 8.71
N CYS A 98 -5.12 -13.84 8.71
CA CYS A 98 -4.05 -13.11 9.37
C CYS A 98 -3.90 -11.70 8.78
N LEU A 99 -3.84 -11.59 7.46
CA LEU A 99 -3.73 -10.31 6.75
C LEU A 99 -4.92 -9.40 7.05
N LEU A 100 -6.15 -9.93 7.01
CA LEU A 100 -7.37 -9.16 7.32
C LEU A 100 -7.35 -8.61 8.75
N SER A 101 -6.87 -9.39 9.71
CA SER A 101 -6.73 -8.94 11.10
C SER A 101 -5.79 -7.74 11.21
N HIS A 102 -4.64 -7.78 10.53
CA HIS A 102 -3.68 -6.68 10.52
C HIS A 102 -4.20 -5.45 9.75
N LEU A 103 -4.90 -5.66 8.64
CA LEU A 103 -5.51 -4.57 7.87
C LEU A 103 -6.60 -3.85 8.66
N ARG A 104 -7.44 -4.58 9.39
CA ARG A 104 -8.46 -3.98 10.26
C ARG A 104 -7.85 -3.11 11.34
N ARG A 105 -6.76 -3.56 11.95
CA ARG A 105 -6.04 -2.77 12.94
C ARG A 105 -5.42 -1.51 12.33
N PHE A 106 -4.84 -1.63 11.16
CA PHE A 106 -4.31 -0.47 10.42
C PHE A 106 -5.41 0.53 10.07
N ASP A 107 -6.54 0.04 9.56
CA ASP A 107 -7.70 0.86 9.20
C ASP A 107 -8.23 1.64 10.41
N SER A 108 -8.36 1.00 11.56
CA SER A 108 -8.77 1.65 12.81
C SER A 108 -7.79 2.75 13.21
N ARG A 109 -6.49 2.49 13.17
CA ARG A 109 -5.46 3.49 13.49
C ARG A 109 -5.49 4.66 12.52
N PHE A 110 -5.66 4.38 11.24
CA PHE A 110 -5.73 5.41 10.20
C PHE A 110 -6.96 6.30 10.38
N ASN A 111 -8.12 5.73 10.66
CA ASN A 111 -9.36 6.47 10.92
C ASN A 111 -9.24 7.34 12.17
N ASP A 112 -8.68 6.84 13.25
CA ASP A 112 -8.46 7.61 14.49
C ASP A 112 -7.55 8.81 14.24
N TYR A 113 -6.57 8.67 13.37
CA TYR A 113 -5.66 9.75 13.01
C TYR A 113 -6.29 10.77 12.05
N ALA A 114 -7.10 10.32 11.09
CA ALA A 114 -7.72 11.18 10.09
C ALA A 114 -8.84 12.08 10.64
N LEU A 115 -9.38 11.73 11.78
CA LEU A 115 -10.42 12.50 12.50
C LEU A 115 -9.81 13.42 13.55
#